data_8cf863407caffed688693fb7e2208077
#
_entry.id   8cf863407caffed688693fb7e2208077
#
_cell.length_a   1.000
_cell.length_b   1.000
_cell.length_c   1.000
_cell.angle_alpha   90.00
_cell.angle_beta   90.00
_cell.angle_gamma   90.00
#
_symmetry.space_group_name_H-M   'P 1'
#
loop_
_entity.id
_entity.type
_entity.pdbx_description
1 polymer ?
#
loop_
_entity_poly.entity_id
_entity_poly.type
_entity_poly.pdbx_seq_one_letter_code
_entity_poly.pdbx_strand_id
1 'polypeptide(L)'
;MQLVTKVSNGGIKVEQVTSLYASDADILVCPVCCQKKKQVNYPLQEFTYRFPYAYGAFRRALDDGKIRRGEPHLTSVIGSEQKVLWFPVHHAYDAHYQEEWIAEGIEWIRVNGLHKAHSIAFPAMGYYEEDEIDPKATFRLVSRLNDTVKVVSFHVNY
;
A
#
# COMPACT_ATOMS: atom_id res chain seq x y z
N MET A 1 8.00 -20.20 9.29
CA MET A 1 7.48 -18.93 9.84
C MET A 1 6.03 -19.10 10.23
N GLN A 2 5.65 -18.53 11.33
CA GLN A 2 4.28 -18.61 11.81
C GLN A 2 3.46 -17.43 11.34
N LEU A 3 2.34 -17.69 10.67
CA LEU A 3 1.38 -16.68 10.28
C LEU A 3 0.40 -16.45 11.45
N VAL A 4 0.33 -15.22 11.92
CA VAL A 4 -0.65 -14.82 12.94
C VAL A 4 -1.69 -13.96 12.27
N THR A 5 -2.95 -14.40 12.29
CA THR A 5 -4.05 -13.66 11.68
C THR A 5 -5.08 -13.33 12.75
N LYS A 6 -5.44 -12.05 12.81
CA LYS A 6 -6.53 -11.56 13.65
C LYS A 6 -7.53 -10.82 12.79
N VAL A 7 -8.82 -11.04 13.04
CA VAL A 7 -9.88 -10.29 12.40
C VAL A 7 -10.37 -9.22 13.39
N SER A 8 -10.26 -7.95 12.99
CA SER A 8 -10.79 -6.84 13.77
C SER A 8 -12.26 -6.59 13.40
N ASN A 9 -12.90 -5.66 14.12
CA ASN A 9 -14.24 -5.20 13.75
C ASN A 9 -14.23 -4.69 12.30
N GLY A 10 -15.25 -5.08 11.52
CA GLY A 10 -15.37 -4.69 10.14
C GLY A 10 -14.61 -5.55 9.15
N GLY A 11 -14.01 -6.69 9.58
CA GLY A 11 -13.38 -7.63 8.66
C GLY A 11 -11.95 -7.31 8.27
N ILE A 12 -11.28 -6.39 8.97
CA ILE A 12 -9.86 -6.11 8.75
C ILE A 12 -9.02 -7.22 9.41
N LYS A 13 -8.15 -7.84 8.62
CA LYS A 13 -7.22 -8.87 9.12
C LYS A 13 -5.85 -8.27 9.37
N VAL A 14 -5.24 -8.61 10.50
CA VAL A 14 -3.84 -8.30 10.78
C VAL A 14 -3.04 -9.58 10.58
N GLU A 15 -2.07 -9.55 9.68
CA GLU A 15 -1.23 -10.70 9.36
C GLU A 15 0.24 -10.34 9.55
N GLN A 16 0.97 -11.22 10.23
CA GLN A 16 2.42 -11.12 10.35
C GLN A 16 3.04 -12.07 9.36
N VAL A 17 3.65 -11.52 8.32
CA VAL A 17 4.25 -12.29 7.23
C VAL A 17 5.64 -11.78 6.94
N THR A 18 6.49 -12.61 6.33
CA THR A 18 7.80 -12.17 5.88
C THR A 18 7.75 -11.31 4.63
N SER A 19 6.67 -11.44 3.85
CA SER A 19 6.55 -10.73 2.59
C SER A 19 5.09 -10.44 2.27
N LEU A 20 4.81 -9.19 1.90
CA LEU A 20 3.53 -8.77 1.37
C LEU A 20 3.20 -9.48 0.05
N TYR A 21 4.22 -9.87 -0.72
CA TYR A 21 4.05 -10.52 -2.04
C TYR A 21 3.51 -11.94 -1.93
N ALA A 22 3.60 -12.54 -0.78
CA ALA A 22 3.00 -13.85 -0.53
C ALA A 22 1.48 -13.76 -0.37
N SER A 23 0.93 -12.56 -0.26
CA SER A 23 -0.51 -12.35 -0.21
C SER A 23 -1.16 -12.67 -1.56
N ASP A 24 -2.30 -13.34 -1.52
CA ASP A 24 -3.13 -13.59 -2.70
C ASP A 24 -4.24 -12.54 -2.86
N ALA A 25 -4.14 -11.42 -2.14
CA ALA A 25 -5.09 -10.32 -2.28
C ALA A 25 -5.15 -9.82 -3.72
N ASP A 26 -6.31 -9.32 -4.13
CA ASP A 26 -6.51 -8.77 -5.47
C ASP A 26 -5.59 -7.56 -5.71
N ILE A 27 -5.36 -6.77 -4.68
CA ILE A 27 -4.58 -5.54 -4.74
C ILE A 27 -3.50 -5.55 -3.66
N LEU A 28 -2.26 -5.30 -4.06
CA LEU A 28 -1.15 -5.09 -3.16
C LEU A 28 -0.79 -3.61 -3.13
N VAL A 29 -0.70 -3.03 -1.94
CA VAL A 29 -0.38 -1.61 -1.76
C VAL A 29 1.13 -1.42 -1.67
N CYS A 30 1.67 -0.52 -2.47
CA CYS A 30 3.09 -0.14 -2.43
C CYS A 30 3.22 1.35 -2.09
N PRO A 31 3.82 1.71 -0.95
CA PRO A 31 4.06 3.11 -0.62
C PRO A 31 5.12 3.71 -1.52
N VAL A 32 4.88 4.92 -2.01
CA VAL A 32 5.76 5.62 -2.95
C VAL A 32 5.83 7.11 -2.62
N CYS A 33 6.84 7.78 -3.18
CA CYS A 33 6.89 9.24 -3.17
C CYS A 33 6.48 9.83 -4.52
N CYS A 34 6.18 11.13 -4.54
CA CYS A 34 5.70 11.81 -5.75
C CYS A 34 6.80 12.43 -6.61
N GLN A 35 8.07 12.25 -6.27
CA GLN A 35 9.17 12.78 -7.05
C GLN A 35 9.61 11.82 -8.15
N LYS A 36 10.03 12.40 -9.27
CA LYS A 36 10.58 11.65 -10.41
C LYS A 36 11.94 11.01 -10.14
N LYS A 37 12.62 11.40 -9.07
CA LYS A 37 13.91 10.86 -8.70
C LYS A 37 13.76 9.40 -8.22
N LYS A 38 14.91 8.74 -8.07
CA LYS A 38 14.95 7.35 -7.62
C LYS A 38 14.14 7.18 -6.33
N GLN A 39 13.20 6.27 -6.36
CA GLN A 39 12.43 5.89 -5.19
C GLN A 39 13.32 5.06 -4.26
N VAL A 40 13.31 5.38 -2.98
CA VAL A 40 14.13 4.67 -1.99
C VAL A 40 13.23 4.27 -0.82
N ASN A 41 12.69 3.06 -0.88
CA ASN A 41 12.07 2.43 0.27
C ASN A 41 12.13 0.93 0.08
N TYR A 42 12.06 0.20 1.17
CA TYR A 42 12.22 -1.24 1.17
C TYR A 42 11.09 -1.96 0.40
N PRO A 43 9.81 -1.65 0.62
CA PRO A 43 8.76 -2.31 -0.14
C PRO A 43 8.88 -2.09 -1.64
N LEU A 44 9.23 -0.87 -2.05
CA LEU A 44 9.34 -0.56 -3.47
C LEU A 44 10.42 -1.38 -4.16
N GLN A 45 11.55 -1.62 -3.49
CA GLN A 45 12.64 -2.43 -4.07
C GLN A 45 12.13 -3.81 -4.45
N GLU A 46 11.35 -4.44 -3.59
CA GLU A 46 10.78 -5.76 -3.85
C GLU A 46 9.71 -5.72 -4.96
N PHE A 47 8.87 -4.70 -4.97
CA PHE A 47 7.87 -4.53 -6.02
C PHE A 47 8.51 -4.35 -7.39
N THR A 48 9.67 -3.71 -7.48
CA THR A 48 10.42 -3.57 -8.71
C THR A 48 10.82 -4.93 -9.28
N TYR A 49 11.25 -5.83 -8.42
CA TYR A 49 11.63 -7.19 -8.82
C TYR A 49 10.44 -8.05 -9.19
N ARG A 50 9.39 -7.99 -8.40
CA ARG A 50 8.24 -8.89 -8.53
C ARG A 50 7.29 -8.46 -9.65
N PHE A 51 7.17 -7.17 -9.86
CA PHE A 51 6.18 -6.59 -10.77
C PHE A 51 6.81 -5.55 -11.69
N PRO A 52 7.77 -5.95 -12.55
CA PRO A 52 8.53 -4.98 -13.35
C PRO A 52 7.66 -4.18 -14.32
N TYR A 53 6.61 -4.79 -14.88
CA TYR A 53 5.73 -4.07 -15.80
C TYR A 53 4.84 -3.08 -15.07
N ALA A 54 4.31 -3.46 -13.91
CA ALA A 54 3.52 -2.54 -13.07
C ALA A 54 4.41 -1.39 -12.59
N TYR A 55 5.66 -1.66 -12.23
CA TYR A 55 6.61 -0.61 -11.87
C TYR A 55 6.89 0.33 -13.04
N GLY A 56 7.05 -0.20 -14.25
CA GLY A 56 7.22 0.62 -15.45
C GLY A 56 6.02 1.54 -15.71
N ALA A 57 4.81 1.02 -15.52
CA ALA A 57 3.59 1.82 -15.63
C ALA A 57 3.54 2.92 -14.57
N PHE A 58 3.95 2.62 -13.33
CA PHE A 58 4.08 3.62 -12.28
C PHE A 58 5.09 4.71 -12.66
N ARG A 59 6.26 4.33 -13.17
CA ARG A 59 7.29 5.30 -13.59
C ARG A 59 6.76 6.23 -14.68
N ARG A 60 6.03 5.71 -15.66
CA ARG A 60 5.41 6.55 -16.69
C ARG A 60 4.39 7.51 -16.10
N ALA A 61 3.55 7.03 -15.18
CA ALA A 61 2.58 7.88 -14.51
C ALA A 61 3.26 8.96 -13.68
N LEU A 62 4.37 8.62 -13.00
CA LEU A 62 5.17 9.58 -12.24
C LEU A 62 5.74 10.66 -13.14
N ASP A 63 6.30 10.29 -14.29
CA ASP A 63 6.86 11.21 -15.28
C ASP A 63 5.78 12.14 -15.86
N ASP A 64 4.56 11.64 -16.01
CA ASP A 64 3.41 12.39 -16.52
C ASP A 64 2.71 13.24 -15.45
N GLY A 65 3.22 13.25 -14.22
CA GLY A 65 2.64 14.02 -13.13
C GLY A 65 1.32 13.48 -12.60
N LYS A 66 1.05 12.19 -12.80
CA LYS A 66 -0.19 11.53 -12.37
C LYS A 66 -0.12 10.97 -10.94
N ILE A 67 1.07 10.91 -10.36
CA ILE A 67 1.25 10.43 -8.99
C ILE A 67 1.13 11.62 -8.05
N ARG A 68 0.03 11.69 -7.32
CA ARG A 68 -0.36 12.86 -6.54
C ARG A 68 -0.77 12.48 -5.14
N ARG A 69 -0.53 13.39 -4.21
CA ARG A 69 -1.02 13.28 -2.83
C ARG A 69 -2.51 12.97 -2.80
N GLY A 70 -2.89 11.97 -2.01
CA GLY A 70 -4.29 11.61 -1.79
C GLY A 70 -4.95 10.88 -2.94
N GLU A 71 -4.19 10.55 -4.01
CA GLU A 71 -4.73 9.88 -5.20
C GLU A 71 -3.89 8.64 -5.51
N PRO A 72 -4.08 7.51 -4.82
CA PRO A 72 -3.41 6.26 -5.15
C PRO A 72 -3.63 5.87 -6.60
N HIS A 73 -2.62 5.28 -7.22
CA HIS A 73 -2.61 4.95 -8.65
C HIS A 73 -2.57 3.44 -8.85
N LEU A 74 -3.57 2.90 -9.54
CA LEU A 74 -3.74 1.47 -9.74
C LEU A 74 -3.14 1.03 -11.08
N THR A 75 -2.31 -0.03 -11.06
CA THR A 75 -1.76 -0.63 -12.28
C THR A 75 -1.97 -2.13 -12.28
N SER A 76 -2.09 -2.70 -13.49
CA SER A 76 -2.24 -4.14 -13.68
C SER A 76 -0.89 -4.85 -13.62
N VAL A 77 -0.92 -6.13 -13.25
CA VAL A 77 0.22 -7.03 -13.31
C VAL A 77 0.04 -7.96 -14.51
N ILE A 78 1.05 -8.02 -15.39
CA ILE A 78 0.98 -8.89 -16.57
C ILE A 78 1.03 -10.35 -16.15
N GLY A 79 0.11 -11.15 -16.68
CA GLY A 79 0.05 -12.58 -16.40
C GLY A 79 -0.64 -12.93 -15.09
N SER A 80 -1.29 -11.96 -14.45
CA SER A 80 -1.99 -12.15 -13.18
C SER A 80 -3.22 -11.25 -13.13
N GLU A 81 -4.23 -11.64 -12.38
CA GLU A 81 -5.37 -10.78 -12.08
C GLU A 81 -5.05 -9.80 -10.95
N GLN A 82 -3.95 -9.99 -10.26
CA GLN A 82 -3.48 -9.13 -9.19
C GLN A 82 -3.12 -7.74 -9.73
N LYS A 83 -3.31 -6.72 -8.90
CA LYS A 83 -2.99 -5.33 -9.22
C LYS A 83 -2.12 -4.72 -8.14
N VAL A 84 -1.40 -3.68 -8.48
CA VAL A 84 -0.61 -2.90 -7.52
C VAL A 84 -1.22 -1.52 -7.41
N LEU A 85 -1.46 -1.10 -6.18
CA LEU A 85 -1.91 0.26 -5.86
C LEU A 85 -0.71 1.05 -5.34
N TRP A 86 -0.23 1.98 -6.17
CA TRP A 86 0.88 2.84 -5.82
C TRP A 86 0.34 3.97 -4.94
N PHE A 87 0.79 4.01 -3.69
CA PHE A 87 0.16 4.78 -2.62
C PHE A 87 1.10 5.91 -2.17
N PRO A 88 0.83 7.17 -2.54
CA PRO A 88 1.71 8.29 -2.16
C PRO A 88 1.71 8.52 -0.65
N VAL A 89 2.89 8.50 -0.04
CA VAL A 89 3.06 8.65 1.41
C VAL A 89 3.92 9.84 1.80
N HIS A 90 4.69 10.39 0.85
CA HIS A 90 5.45 11.62 1.03
C HIS A 90 5.82 12.23 -0.33
N HIS A 91 6.18 13.50 -0.33
CA HIS A 91 6.45 14.22 -1.58
C HIS A 91 7.88 14.04 -2.09
N ALA A 92 8.85 13.77 -1.21
CA ALA A 92 10.25 13.62 -1.55
C ALA A 92 10.78 12.27 -1.07
N TYR A 93 11.73 11.69 -1.80
CA TYR A 93 12.26 10.36 -1.48
C TYR A 93 13.00 10.31 -0.13
N ASP A 94 13.52 11.43 0.35
CA ASP A 94 14.22 11.55 1.62
C ASP A 94 13.32 12.05 2.77
N ALA A 95 12.04 12.25 2.50
CA ALA A 95 11.08 12.68 3.51
C ALA A 95 10.50 11.48 4.24
N HIS A 96 10.14 11.70 5.50
CA HIS A 96 9.40 10.70 6.27
C HIS A 96 7.99 10.53 5.72
N TYR A 97 7.40 9.37 5.97
CA TYR A 97 6.01 9.11 5.67
C TYR A 97 5.12 10.13 6.37
N GLN A 98 4.12 10.61 5.67
CA GLN A 98 3.19 11.62 6.20
C GLN A 98 1.86 10.93 6.54
N GLU A 99 1.51 10.92 7.80
CA GLU A 99 0.26 10.29 8.27
C GLU A 99 -0.96 10.89 7.56
N GLU A 100 -0.95 12.18 7.31
CA GLU A 100 -2.04 12.87 6.60
C GLU A 100 -2.21 12.33 5.18
N TRP A 101 -1.11 12.05 4.49
CA TRP A 101 -1.17 11.51 3.13
C TRP A 101 -1.74 10.10 3.13
N ILE A 102 -1.38 9.31 4.14
CA ILE A 102 -1.93 7.96 4.31
C ILE A 102 -3.43 8.06 4.55
N ALA A 103 -3.87 8.95 5.43
CA ALA A 103 -5.29 9.15 5.71
C ALA A 103 -6.07 9.56 4.45
N GLU A 104 -5.52 10.46 3.66
CA GLU A 104 -6.14 10.90 2.41
C GLU A 104 -6.24 9.77 1.38
N GLY A 105 -5.20 8.95 1.26
CA GLY A 105 -5.21 7.79 0.37
C GLY A 105 -6.23 6.73 0.80
N ILE A 106 -6.35 6.49 2.10
CA ILE A 106 -7.37 5.58 2.64
C ILE A 106 -8.78 6.12 2.33
N GLU A 107 -8.99 7.43 2.50
CA GLU A 107 -10.27 8.06 2.15
C GLU A 107 -10.59 7.92 0.66
N TRP A 108 -9.58 8.06 -0.20
CA TRP A 108 -9.72 7.83 -1.63
C TRP A 108 -10.21 6.40 -1.92
N ILE A 109 -9.65 5.40 -1.26
CA ILE A 109 -10.08 4.00 -1.40
C ILE A 109 -11.53 3.87 -0.96
N ARG A 110 -11.89 4.47 0.18
CA ARG A 110 -13.24 4.39 0.73
C ARG A 110 -14.27 5.01 -0.20
N VAL A 111 -14.00 6.20 -0.70
CA VAL A 111 -14.91 6.94 -1.59
C VAL A 111 -15.09 6.21 -2.91
N ASN A 112 -14.02 5.62 -3.46
CA ASN A 112 -14.08 4.88 -4.71
C ASN A 112 -14.58 3.44 -4.54
N GLY A 113 -14.80 2.99 -3.31
CA GLY A 113 -15.33 1.66 -3.03
C GLY A 113 -14.40 0.51 -3.41
N LEU A 114 -13.10 0.76 -3.50
CA LEU A 114 -12.15 -0.24 -3.97
C LEU A 114 -12.12 -1.48 -3.07
N HIS A 115 -12.24 -1.29 -1.77
CA HIS A 115 -12.27 -2.34 -0.75
C HIS A 115 -13.57 -3.16 -0.75
N LYS A 116 -14.59 -2.68 -1.42
CA LYS A 116 -15.87 -3.40 -1.57
C LYS A 116 -15.84 -4.38 -2.73
N ALA A 117 -15.06 -4.07 -3.77
CA ALA A 117 -14.95 -4.88 -4.98
C ALA A 117 -13.73 -5.82 -4.96
N HIS A 118 -12.67 -5.46 -4.21
CA HIS A 118 -11.39 -6.16 -4.23
C HIS A 118 -10.87 -6.41 -2.82
N SER A 119 -10.17 -7.54 -2.63
CA SER A 119 -9.35 -7.73 -1.44
C SER A 119 -8.08 -6.88 -1.56
N ILE A 120 -7.65 -6.28 -0.46
CA ILE A 120 -6.52 -5.35 -0.45
C ILE A 120 -5.57 -5.72 0.69
N ALA A 121 -4.27 -5.80 0.38
CA ALA A 121 -3.24 -6.04 1.37
C ALA A 121 -2.36 -4.79 1.53
N PHE A 122 -2.30 -4.26 2.74
CA PHE A 122 -1.52 -3.08 3.10
C PHE A 122 -0.26 -3.49 3.85
N PRO A 123 0.90 -2.89 3.56
CA PRO A 123 2.06 -3.01 4.44
C PRO A 123 1.91 -2.09 5.65
N ALA A 124 2.73 -2.32 6.68
CA ALA A 124 2.88 -1.39 7.79
C ALA A 124 3.69 -0.19 7.33
N MET A 125 3.01 0.81 6.81
CA MET A 125 3.65 2.04 6.34
C MET A 125 4.21 2.82 7.53
N GLY A 126 5.46 3.28 7.39
CA GLY A 126 6.15 3.97 8.48
C GLY A 126 6.79 3.05 9.52
N TYR A 127 6.91 1.76 9.22
CA TYR A 127 7.52 0.79 10.15
C TYR A 127 9.05 0.85 10.17
N TYR A 128 9.67 1.46 9.17
CA TYR A 128 11.12 1.46 9.01
C TYR A 128 11.78 2.48 9.93
N GLU A 129 13.05 2.23 10.30
CA GLU A 129 13.81 3.01 11.28
C GLU A 129 13.75 4.52 11.09
N GLU A 130 13.69 4.96 9.84
CA GLU A 130 13.75 6.37 9.50
C GLU A 130 12.39 7.05 9.55
N ASP A 131 11.32 6.28 9.70
CA ASP A 131 9.96 6.80 9.69
C ASP A 131 9.47 6.98 11.13
N GLU A 132 8.81 8.09 11.37
CA GLU A 132 8.29 8.43 12.70
C GLU A 132 6.88 7.92 12.94
N ILE A 133 6.25 7.33 11.93
CA ILE A 133 4.89 6.84 12.05
C ILE A 133 4.87 5.48 12.74
N ASP A 134 4.13 5.40 13.82
CA ASP A 134 3.87 4.14 14.52
C ASP A 134 3.06 3.21 13.61
N PRO A 135 3.45 1.92 13.46
CA PRO A 135 2.65 0.93 12.73
C PRO A 135 1.20 0.85 13.20
N LYS A 136 0.95 1.10 14.48
CA LYS A 136 -0.41 1.16 15.02
C LYS A 136 -1.22 2.32 14.42
N ALA A 137 -0.57 3.44 14.11
CA ALA A 137 -1.24 4.55 13.46
C ALA A 137 -1.70 4.17 12.05
N THR A 138 -0.84 3.49 11.27
CA THR A 138 -1.21 2.97 9.96
C THR A 138 -2.38 2.00 10.06
N PHE A 139 -2.35 1.09 11.03
CA PHE A 139 -3.44 0.15 11.25
C PHE A 139 -4.76 0.87 11.58
N ARG A 140 -4.71 1.89 12.44
CA ARG A 140 -5.92 2.67 12.74
C ARG A 140 -6.51 3.35 11.50
N LEU A 141 -5.65 3.86 10.62
CA LEU A 141 -6.11 4.47 9.37
C LEU A 141 -6.72 3.43 8.44
N VAL A 142 -6.07 2.28 8.27
CA VAL A 142 -6.59 1.17 7.45
C VAL A 142 -7.93 0.68 8.01
N SER A 143 -8.12 0.71 9.33
CA SER A 143 -9.36 0.31 10.00
C SER A 143 -10.57 1.18 9.63
N ARG A 144 -10.35 2.34 9.01
CA ARG A 144 -11.45 3.15 8.46
C ARG A 144 -12.17 2.47 7.29
N LEU A 145 -11.56 1.41 6.73
CA LEU A 145 -12.18 0.59 5.70
C LEU A 145 -13.00 -0.56 6.31
N ASN A 146 -13.69 -0.28 7.41
CA ASN A 146 -14.41 -1.30 8.20
C ASN A 146 -15.73 -1.76 7.57
N ASP A 147 -16.18 -1.09 6.50
CA ASP A 147 -17.35 -1.47 5.73
C ASP A 147 -17.01 -2.37 4.53
N THR A 148 -15.92 -3.13 4.63
CA THR A 148 -15.44 -3.97 3.55
C THR A 148 -16.42 -5.08 3.17
N VAL A 149 -16.58 -5.33 1.87
CA VAL A 149 -17.25 -6.52 1.34
C VAL A 149 -16.20 -7.62 1.11
N LYS A 150 -15.01 -7.25 0.71
CA LYS A 150 -13.87 -8.15 0.55
C LYS A 150 -12.93 -8.03 1.75
N VAL A 151 -11.92 -8.89 1.79
CA VAL A 151 -10.96 -8.89 2.88
C VAL A 151 -9.97 -7.74 2.70
N VAL A 152 -9.79 -6.95 3.76
CA VAL A 152 -8.68 -6.01 3.85
C VAL A 152 -7.69 -6.55 4.87
N SER A 153 -6.44 -6.72 4.51
CA SER A 153 -5.40 -7.24 5.39
C SER A 153 -4.30 -6.22 5.61
N PHE A 154 -3.71 -6.26 6.78
CA PHE A 154 -2.62 -5.40 7.19
C PHE A 154 -1.42 -6.28 7.52
N HIS A 155 -0.33 -6.09 6.80
CA HIS A 155 0.85 -6.95 6.88
C HIS A 155 1.96 -6.25 7.64
N VAL A 156 2.44 -6.90 8.69
CA VAL A 156 3.59 -6.44 9.45
C VAL A 156 4.76 -7.37 9.12
N ASN A 157 5.79 -6.82 8.53
CA ASN A 157 7.01 -7.55 8.21
C ASN A 157 7.99 -7.55 9.38
N TYR A 158 8.72 -8.62 9.54
CA TYR A 158 9.82 -8.70 10.47
C TYR A 158 11.15 -8.76 9.73
#